data_daa2c990e3e3e59e6e7dbb3d02cb755c
#
_entry.id   daa2c990e3e3e59e6e7dbb3d02cb755c
#
_cell.length_a   1.000
_cell.length_b   1.000
_cell.length_c   1.000
_cell.angle_alpha   90.00
_cell.angle_beta   90.00
_cell.angle_gamma   90.00
#
_symmetry.space_group_name_H-M   'P 1'
#
loop_
_entity.id
_entity.type
_entity.pdbx_description
1 polymer ?
#
loop_
_entity_poly.entity_id
_entity_poly.type
_entity_poly.pdbx_seq_one_letter_code
_entity_poly.pdbx_strand_id
1 'polypeptide(L)'
;MSPTGNSDIHEALADAMSSRPYTHRQDVDTGITAVITVEEDMRFLRSTLRSVLTQNVLPGVVIIADATGRTSSRITTSFEVIPSPSGPVMEVPQSKHVTIHIVSAKGARSFGDAVRRALDRADLDDAPRALWLLHDDSRPSDDSCLERLLEAWRNTPGASVLGCKQCDWEGSHLHDVGMYAGHHAVHSLVVDGEPDQEQYDGRQDVFAVSLAGALVSMSQFTRLRGINAWLTTYSESVDFCRRVCLSGGRVVVVPQAEISHRRARYEGIRTRGGEPLKDDHTVNHAMTVHRSQQRYLYTDLAMSSWFIVWLWRLLRSFGMAISMMFGKKPYEAWVQLCLPWLALADIAGNMKSRSLVARQSKVAASSLHVLFADSQQIKQFHDRRDAFQSQQGRVLLSPLERAHLRTRTIYRWSAAVVMALVCFAAIAVMYWPVFR
;
A
#
# COMPACT_ATOMS: atom_id res chain seq x y z
N MET A 1 13.38 -23.37 -23.82
CA MET A 1 14.03 -22.53 -22.79
C MET A 1 14.02 -21.12 -23.33
N SER A 2 13.06 -20.30 -22.93
CA SER A 2 13.03 -18.90 -23.35
C SER A 2 14.04 -18.12 -22.52
N PRO A 3 14.82 -17.26 -23.09
CA PRO A 3 15.79 -16.43 -22.39
C PRO A 3 15.02 -15.25 -21.83
N THR A 4 14.65 -15.38 -20.40
CA THR A 4 14.51 -14.36 -20.28
C THR A 4 13.99 -13.21 -19.58
N GLY A 5 14.27 -12.83 -18.63
CA GLY A 5 13.75 -11.79 -17.78
C GLY A 5 14.24 -10.35 -17.99
N ASN A 6 15.37 -10.13 -18.57
CA ASN A 6 15.75 -8.79 -19.03
C ASN A 6 14.93 -8.37 -20.27
N SER A 7 14.53 -9.34 -21.11
CA SER A 7 13.68 -9.06 -22.26
C SER A 7 12.32 -8.48 -21.85
N ASP A 8 11.75 -8.93 -20.75
CA ASP A 8 10.41 -8.50 -20.35
C ASP A 8 10.34 -7.04 -19.90
N ILE A 9 11.34 -6.56 -19.12
CA ILE A 9 11.42 -5.14 -18.73
C ILE A 9 11.75 -4.27 -19.95
N HIS A 10 12.68 -4.72 -20.79
CA HIS A 10 13.08 -4.00 -22.01
C HIS A 10 11.95 -3.97 -23.03
N GLU A 11 11.26 -5.09 -23.20
CA GLU A 11 10.10 -5.17 -24.10
C GLU A 11 8.98 -4.26 -23.63
N ALA A 12 8.65 -4.28 -22.33
CA ALA A 12 7.66 -3.40 -21.74
C ALA A 12 8.01 -1.92 -21.90
N LEU A 13 9.29 -1.57 -21.73
CA LEU A 13 9.79 -0.21 -21.93
C LEU A 13 9.75 0.20 -23.41
N ALA A 14 10.20 -0.64 -24.32
CA ALA A 14 10.17 -0.37 -25.74
C ALA A 14 8.73 -0.16 -26.25
N ASP A 15 7.79 -0.99 -25.80
CA ASP A 15 6.37 -0.85 -26.10
C ASP A 15 5.79 0.47 -25.55
N ALA A 16 6.10 0.82 -24.29
CA ALA A 16 5.67 2.07 -23.68
C ALA A 16 6.24 3.30 -24.41
N MET A 17 7.50 3.24 -24.84
CA MET A 17 8.13 4.31 -25.64
C MET A 17 7.52 4.43 -27.02
N SER A 18 7.23 3.33 -27.70
CA SER A 18 6.61 3.34 -29.03
C SER A 18 5.17 3.82 -29.03
N SER A 19 4.47 3.67 -27.91
CA SER A 19 3.08 4.10 -27.74
C SER A 19 2.92 5.56 -27.30
N ARG A 20 4.03 6.30 -27.15
CA ARG A 20 3.98 7.74 -26.84
C ARG A 20 3.35 8.53 -28.00
N PRO A 21 2.37 9.40 -27.72
CA PRO A 21 1.76 10.20 -28.75
C PRO A 21 2.74 11.30 -29.22
N TYR A 22 3.10 11.29 -30.49
CA TYR A 22 3.98 12.31 -31.09
C TYR A 22 3.39 13.74 -31.09
N THR A 23 2.09 13.85 -30.87
CA THR A 23 1.35 15.11 -30.89
C THR A 23 1.03 15.68 -29.54
N HIS A 24 1.42 14.98 -28.46
CA HIS A 24 1.10 15.39 -27.10
C HIS A 24 2.04 16.54 -26.67
N ARG A 25 1.46 17.57 -26.09
CA ARG A 25 2.18 18.68 -25.47
C ARG A 25 2.72 18.22 -24.13
N GLN A 26 3.87 17.57 -24.14
CA GLN A 26 4.55 17.14 -22.93
C GLN A 26 5.58 18.19 -22.50
N ASP A 27 5.70 18.44 -21.20
CA ASP A 27 6.85 19.14 -20.59
C ASP A 27 7.64 18.17 -19.72
N VAL A 28 8.84 18.56 -19.31
CA VAL A 28 9.70 17.76 -18.42
C VAL A 28 10.07 18.60 -17.22
N ASP A 29 9.79 18.09 -16.02
CA ASP A 29 10.32 18.62 -14.78
C ASP A 29 11.58 17.85 -14.38
N THR A 30 12.74 18.44 -14.66
CA THR A 30 14.06 17.84 -14.40
C THR A 30 14.36 17.65 -12.91
N GLY A 31 13.63 18.32 -12.03
CA GLY A 31 13.76 18.16 -10.58
C GLY A 31 13.01 16.96 -10.02
N ILE A 32 12.28 16.19 -10.84
CA ILE A 32 11.50 15.04 -10.41
C ILE A 32 12.13 13.73 -10.89
N THR A 33 12.26 12.78 -9.99
CA THR A 33 12.66 11.40 -10.33
C THR A 33 11.51 10.45 -9.99
N ALA A 34 10.98 9.75 -10.99
CA ALA A 34 10.05 8.65 -10.78
C ALA A 34 10.82 7.36 -10.44
N VAL A 35 10.35 6.62 -9.45
CA VAL A 35 10.91 5.32 -9.09
C VAL A 35 9.80 4.27 -9.16
N ILE A 36 9.94 3.33 -10.10
CA ILE A 36 9.00 2.23 -10.33
C ILE A 36 9.65 0.95 -9.84
N THR A 37 9.09 0.32 -8.81
CA THR A 37 9.58 -0.97 -8.32
C THR A 37 8.95 -2.12 -9.08
N VAL A 38 9.75 -3.05 -9.56
CA VAL A 38 9.32 -4.20 -10.36
C VAL A 38 9.56 -5.48 -9.59
N GLU A 39 8.51 -6.30 -9.45
CA GLU A 39 8.55 -7.61 -8.84
C GLU A 39 8.55 -8.73 -9.90
N GLU A 40 8.52 -10.00 -9.47
CA GLU A 40 8.57 -11.15 -10.37
C GLU A 40 7.41 -11.19 -11.38
N ASP A 41 6.23 -10.68 -10.99
CA ASP A 41 5.04 -10.62 -11.83
C ASP A 41 4.98 -9.27 -12.57
N MET A 42 5.35 -9.28 -13.82
CA MET A 42 5.44 -8.08 -14.67
C MET A 42 4.21 -7.82 -15.55
N ARG A 43 3.08 -8.52 -15.32
CA ARG A 43 1.86 -8.39 -16.14
C ARG A 43 1.34 -6.96 -16.23
N PHE A 44 1.55 -6.16 -15.19
CA PHE A 44 1.03 -4.79 -15.08
C PHE A 44 2.04 -3.74 -15.51
N LEU A 45 3.34 -4.07 -15.53
CA LEU A 45 4.44 -3.15 -15.76
C LEU A 45 4.29 -2.34 -17.06
N ARG A 46 3.91 -3.00 -18.17
CA ARG A 46 3.71 -2.35 -19.47
C ARG A 46 2.70 -1.20 -19.38
N SER A 47 1.56 -1.44 -18.73
CA SER A 47 0.53 -0.43 -18.53
C SER A 47 1.01 0.72 -17.65
N THR A 48 1.73 0.40 -16.57
CA THR A 48 2.31 1.41 -15.67
C THR A 48 3.33 2.28 -16.36
N LEU A 49 4.30 1.68 -17.10
CA LEU A 49 5.29 2.43 -17.86
C LEU A 49 4.63 3.33 -18.91
N ARG A 50 3.65 2.81 -19.65
CA ARG A 50 2.91 3.60 -20.64
C ARG A 50 2.25 4.81 -19.97
N SER A 51 1.52 4.64 -18.88
CA SER A 51 0.83 5.74 -18.20
C SER A 51 1.80 6.78 -17.61
N VAL A 52 3.00 6.37 -17.19
CA VAL A 52 4.05 7.29 -16.73
C VAL A 52 4.65 8.10 -17.88
N LEU A 53 4.88 7.46 -19.04
CA LEU A 53 5.50 8.11 -20.20
C LEU A 53 4.52 8.92 -21.07
N THR A 54 3.20 8.84 -20.81
CA THR A 54 2.18 9.66 -21.45
C THR A 54 1.76 10.87 -20.64
N GLN A 55 2.33 11.10 -19.45
CA GLN A 55 1.98 12.25 -18.60
C GLN A 55 2.25 13.58 -19.32
N ASN A 56 1.41 14.60 -19.06
CA ASN A 56 1.58 15.98 -19.55
C ASN A 56 2.90 16.59 -19.04
N VAL A 57 3.26 16.28 -17.79
CA VAL A 57 4.56 16.62 -17.20
C VAL A 57 5.31 15.33 -16.91
N LEU A 58 6.42 15.14 -17.59
CA LEU A 58 7.30 13.98 -17.39
C LEU A 58 8.33 14.25 -16.30
N PRO A 59 8.69 13.24 -15.50
CA PRO A 59 9.87 13.32 -14.65
C PRO A 59 11.14 13.37 -15.49
N GLY A 60 12.15 14.14 -15.06
CA GLY A 60 13.45 14.20 -15.77
C GLY A 60 14.19 12.87 -15.73
N VAL A 61 13.99 12.07 -14.66
CA VAL A 61 14.57 10.74 -14.53
C VAL A 61 13.50 9.72 -14.16
N VAL A 62 13.54 8.55 -14.79
CA VAL A 62 12.73 7.38 -14.43
C VAL A 62 13.67 6.25 -14.02
N ILE A 63 13.53 5.74 -12.81
CA ILE A 63 14.29 4.60 -12.32
C ILE A 63 13.37 3.38 -12.25
N ILE A 64 13.70 2.33 -12.97
CA ILE A 64 13.04 1.03 -12.91
C ILE A 64 13.87 0.14 -11.98
N ALA A 65 13.37 -0.11 -10.79
CA ALA A 65 14.01 -0.88 -9.73
C ALA A 65 13.67 -2.37 -9.86
N ASP A 66 14.51 -3.13 -10.49
CA ASP A 66 14.32 -4.58 -10.68
C ASP A 66 14.60 -5.37 -9.41
N ALA A 67 13.56 -5.73 -8.65
CA ALA A 67 13.67 -6.60 -7.48
C ALA A 67 13.72 -8.10 -7.84
N THR A 68 13.46 -8.48 -9.11
CA THR A 68 13.54 -9.88 -9.56
C THR A 68 14.98 -10.40 -9.54
N GLY A 69 15.95 -9.50 -9.64
CA GLY A 69 17.37 -9.80 -9.69
C GLY A 69 17.87 -10.30 -11.03
N ARG A 70 17.13 -10.07 -12.09
CA ARG A 70 17.50 -10.43 -13.47
C ARG A 70 18.43 -9.39 -14.08
N THR A 71 18.32 -8.13 -13.67
CA THR A 71 19.24 -7.06 -14.08
C THR A 71 20.55 -7.16 -13.30
N SER A 72 21.67 -7.32 -14.00
CA SER A 72 23.01 -7.44 -13.39
C SER A 72 23.78 -6.12 -13.35
N SER A 73 23.57 -5.23 -14.32
CA SER A 73 24.23 -3.93 -14.46
C SER A 73 23.21 -2.83 -14.71
N ARG A 74 23.60 -1.57 -14.40
CA ARG A 74 22.77 -0.40 -14.75
C ARG A 74 22.66 -0.29 -16.27
N ILE A 75 21.43 -0.15 -16.76
CA ILE A 75 21.14 0.13 -18.16
C ILE A 75 20.54 1.51 -18.21
N THR A 76 21.04 2.37 -19.10
CA THR A 76 20.58 3.75 -19.25
C THR A 76 20.13 3.96 -20.68
N THR A 77 18.96 4.54 -20.85
CA THR A 77 18.44 5.04 -22.12
C THR A 77 17.86 6.43 -21.91
N SER A 78 17.76 7.22 -22.96
CA SER A 78 17.19 8.55 -22.89
C SER A 78 16.40 8.87 -24.16
N PHE A 79 15.47 9.80 -24.05
CA PHE A 79 14.76 10.35 -25.19
C PHE A 79 14.54 11.85 -25.01
N GLU A 80 14.39 12.52 -26.14
CA GLU A 80 14.19 13.96 -26.20
C GLU A 80 12.71 14.31 -26.20
N VAL A 81 12.36 15.38 -25.50
CA VAL A 81 11.03 15.97 -25.46
C VAL A 81 11.16 17.43 -25.87
N ILE A 82 10.40 17.83 -26.87
CA ILE A 82 10.29 19.22 -27.29
C ILE A 82 9.02 19.79 -26.67
N PRO A 83 9.12 20.63 -25.62
CA PRO A 83 7.94 21.22 -24.98
C PRO A 83 7.17 22.08 -25.97
N SER A 84 5.86 22.14 -25.85
CA SER A 84 5.07 23.10 -26.63
C SER A 84 5.37 24.53 -26.21
N PRO A 85 5.45 25.48 -27.13
CA PRO A 85 5.64 26.87 -26.78
C PRO A 85 4.47 27.38 -25.95
N SER A 86 4.77 27.82 -24.73
CA SER A 86 3.80 28.39 -23.79
C SER A 86 3.91 29.91 -23.88
N GLY A 87 3.05 30.56 -24.64
CA GLY A 87 2.94 32.02 -24.67
C GLY A 87 3.02 32.66 -26.05
N PRO A 88 2.77 33.98 -26.11
CA PRO A 88 2.73 34.74 -27.37
C PRO A 88 4.12 35.04 -27.96
N VAL A 89 5.20 34.74 -27.29
CA VAL A 89 6.57 34.93 -27.77
C VAL A 89 7.07 33.61 -28.36
N MET A 90 7.46 33.64 -29.64
CA MET A 90 8.09 32.52 -30.34
C MET A 90 9.55 32.31 -29.86
N GLU A 91 9.73 31.94 -28.58
CA GLU A 91 10.99 31.35 -28.18
C GLU A 91 11.03 29.91 -28.70
N VAL A 92 12.11 29.56 -29.39
CA VAL A 92 12.33 28.17 -29.81
C VAL A 92 12.38 27.32 -28.53
N PRO A 93 11.44 26.39 -28.31
CA PRO A 93 11.44 25.60 -27.10
C PRO A 93 12.73 24.78 -27.03
N GLN A 94 13.47 24.94 -25.92
CA GLN A 94 14.65 24.12 -25.68
C GLN A 94 14.22 22.70 -25.44
N SER A 95 14.82 21.76 -26.16
CA SER A 95 14.59 20.36 -25.94
C SER A 95 15.06 19.95 -24.55
N LYS A 96 14.27 19.11 -23.87
CA LYS A 96 14.61 18.52 -22.59
C LYS A 96 14.76 17.00 -22.75
N HIS A 97 15.59 16.41 -21.94
CA HIS A 97 15.81 14.97 -21.98
C HIS A 97 15.17 14.28 -20.78
N VAL A 98 14.56 13.13 -21.04
CA VAL A 98 14.14 12.18 -19.99
C VAL A 98 15.09 11.02 -20.01
N THR A 99 15.73 10.76 -18.88
CA THR A 99 16.67 9.63 -18.71
C THR A 99 15.99 8.49 -17.98
N ILE A 100 16.13 7.27 -18.47
CA ILE A 100 15.58 6.06 -17.87
C ILE A 100 16.73 5.16 -17.44
N HIS A 101 16.75 4.80 -16.15
CA HIS A 101 17.69 3.84 -15.59
C HIS A 101 16.96 2.56 -15.20
N ILE A 102 17.44 1.42 -15.68
CA ILE A 102 17.05 0.11 -15.15
C ILE A 102 18.16 -0.33 -14.22
N VAL A 103 17.85 -0.53 -12.95
CA VAL A 103 18.83 -0.87 -11.92
C VAL A 103 18.37 -2.07 -11.09
N SER A 104 19.32 -2.89 -10.66
CA SER A 104 19.01 -4.05 -9.81
C SER A 104 18.62 -3.60 -8.40
N ALA A 105 17.48 -4.08 -7.91
CA ALA A 105 17.08 -4.01 -6.51
C ALA A 105 17.02 -5.41 -5.87
N LYS A 106 17.83 -6.35 -6.40
CA LYS A 106 17.88 -7.74 -5.95
C LYS A 106 18.01 -7.86 -4.44
N GLY A 107 17.17 -8.72 -3.85
CA GLY A 107 17.16 -8.96 -2.41
C GLY A 107 16.47 -7.87 -1.61
N ALA A 108 15.74 -6.95 -2.24
CA ALA A 108 14.87 -6.02 -1.56
C ALA A 108 13.76 -6.80 -0.80
N ARG A 109 13.49 -6.37 0.43
CA ARG A 109 12.54 -7.04 1.34
C ARG A 109 11.19 -6.35 1.40
N SER A 110 11.11 -5.14 0.85
CA SER A 110 9.91 -4.31 0.81
C SER A 110 10.03 -3.29 -0.31
N PHE A 111 8.93 -2.60 -0.59
CA PHE A 111 8.90 -1.49 -1.53
C PHE A 111 9.95 -0.42 -1.19
N GLY A 112 9.97 0.05 0.06
CA GLY A 112 10.92 1.08 0.48
C GLY A 112 12.38 0.64 0.42
N ASP A 113 12.69 -0.66 0.63
CA ASP A 113 14.04 -1.18 0.45
C ASP A 113 14.43 -1.22 -1.03
N ALA A 114 13.48 -1.53 -1.92
CA ALA A 114 13.69 -1.49 -3.35
C ALA A 114 13.98 -0.06 -3.86
N VAL A 115 13.17 0.91 -3.43
CA VAL A 115 13.37 2.34 -3.73
C VAL A 115 14.74 2.81 -3.28
N ARG A 116 15.14 2.52 -2.04
CA ARG A 116 16.45 2.93 -1.51
C ARG A 116 17.60 2.34 -2.34
N ARG A 117 17.56 1.03 -2.60
CA ARG A 117 18.60 0.35 -3.42
C ARG A 117 18.67 0.89 -4.83
N ALA A 118 17.53 1.26 -5.39
CA ALA A 118 17.46 1.84 -6.73
C ALA A 118 18.12 3.22 -6.77
N LEU A 119 17.83 4.08 -5.80
CA LEU A 119 18.46 5.40 -5.68
C LEU A 119 19.98 5.29 -5.48
N ASP A 120 20.43 4.38 -4.60
CA ASP A 120 21.87 4.14 -4.35
C ASP A 120 22.61 3.66 -5.61
N ARG A 121 21.92 2.96 -6.53
CA ARG A 121 22.54 2.37 -7.74
C ARG A 121 22.33 3.16 -9.01
N ALA A 122 21.35 4.06 -9.03
CA ALA A 122 21.09 4.90 -10.18
C ALA A 122 22.23 5.91 -10.41
N ASP A 123 22.95 6.28 -9.33
CA ASP A 123 24.09 7.21 -9.38
C ASP A 123 23.72 8.47 -10.16
N LEU A 124 22.77 9.20 -9.61
CA LEU A 124 22.21 10.41 -10.23
C LEU A 124 23.22 11.56 -10.15
N ASP A 125 23.41 12.27 -11.25
CA ASP A 125 24.31 13.41 -11.33
C ASP A 125 23.89 14.53 -10.36
N ASP A 126 22.57 14.79 -10.27
CA ASP A 126 21.97 15.77 -9.38
C ASP A 126 20.89 15.15 -8.48
N ALA A 127 20.83 15.59 -7.24
CA ALA A 127 19.77 15.16 -6.33
C ALA A 127 18.41 15.76 -6.76
N PRO A 128 17.36 14.95 -6.98
CA PRO A 128 16.06 15.46 -7.36
C PRO A 128 15.44 16.30 -6.25
N ARG A 129 14.50 17.18 -6.59
CA ARG A 129 13.68 17.92 -5.62
C ARG A 129 12.68 17.00 -4.94
N ALA A 130 12.09 16.08 -5.72
CA ALA A 130 11.13 15.10 -5.21
C ALA A 130 11.20 13.76 -5.96
N LEU A 131 10.74 12.73 -5.28
CA LEU A 131 10.55 11.37 -5.78
C LEU A 131 9.08 11.12 -6.05
N TRP A 132 8.74 10.66 -7.24
CA TRP A 132 7.43 10.10 -7.55
C TRP A 132 7.50 8.59 -7.46
N LEU A 133 6.87 8.01 -6.45
CA LEU A 133 7.01 6.60 -6.11
C LEU A 133 5.87 5.78 -6.71
N LEU A 134 6.20 4.68 -7.42
CA LEU A 134 5.22 3.83 -8.08
C LEU A 134 5.59 2.35 -7.91
N HIS A 135 4.58 1.51 -7.93
CA HIS A 135 4.71 0.06 -8.10
C HIS A 135 4.49 -0.32 -9.58
N ASP A 136 4.94 -1.48 -9.99
CA ASP A 136 4.68 -2.03 -11.32
C ASP A 136 3.18 -2.29 -11.59
N ASP A 137 2.36 -2.39 -10.55
CA ASP A 137 0.91 -2.57 -10.58
C ASP A 137 0.13 -1.33 -10.11
N SER A 138 0.76 -0.14 -10.15
CA SER A 138 0.12 1.14 -9.87
C SER A 138 0.36 2.11 -11.03
N ARG A 139 -0.68 2.52 -11.70
CA ARG A 139 -0.61 3.42 -12.85
C ARG A 139 -1.40 4.71 -12.61
N PRO A 140 -0.91 5.87 -13.07
CA PRO A 140 -1.73 7.05 -13.21
C PRO A 140 -3.01 6.76 -14.00
N SER A 141 -4.15 7.24 -13.53
CA SER A 141 -5.44 7.01 -14.19
C SER A 141 -5.59 7.89 -15.44
N ASP A 142 -4.94 9.05 -15.44
CA ASP A 142 -4.91 9.99 -16.57
C ASP A 142 -3.53 10.62 -16.78
N ASP A 143 -3.40 11.41 -17.84
CA ASP A 143 -2.14 12.04 -18.25
C ASP A 143 -1.75 13.28 -17.41
N SER A 144 -2.59 13.74 -16.48
CA SER A 144 -2.38 14.93 -15.67
C SER A 144 -2.08 14.64 -14.19
N CYS A 145 -1.93 13.38 -13.82
CA CYS A 145 -1.71 12.99 -12.43
C CYS A 145 -0.48 13.65 -11.79
N LEU A 146 0.69 13.59 -12.43
CA LEU A 146 1.90 14.24 -11.92
C LEU A 146 1.78 15.77 -11.92
N GLU A 147 1.17 16.35 -12.95
CA GLU A 147 0.92 17.79 -13.04
C GLU A 147 0.10 18.29 -11.84
N ARG A 148 -1.00 17.60 -11.49
CA ARG A 148 -1.85 17.92 -10.32
C ARG A 148 -1.10 17.78 -9.00
N LEU A 149 -0.25 16.77 -8.85
CA LEU A 149 0.61 16.63 -7.68
C LEU A 149 1.59 17.80 -7.53
N LEU A 150 2.22 18.22 -8.64
CA LEU A 150 3.15 19.34 -8.66
C LEU A 150 2.45 20.69 -8.40
N GLU A 151 1.25 20.88 -8.93
CA GLU A 151 0.42 22.04 -8.62
C GLU A 151 0.01 22.08 -7.16
N ALA A 152 -0.48 20.99 -6.62
CA ALA A 152 -0.82 20.88 -5.21
C ALA A 152 0.41 21.13 -4.31
N TRP A 153 1.60 20.66 -4.70
CA TRP A 153 2.82 20.90 -3.95
C TRP A 153 3.20 22.38 -3.93
N ARG A 154 3.07 23.07 -5.07
CA ARG A 154 3.30 24.54 -5.14
C ARG A 154 2.31 25.33 -4.28
N ASN A 155 1.07 24.87 -4.23
CA ASN A 155 -0.02 25.55 -3.52
C ASN A 155 -0.16 25.19 -2.05
N THR A 156 0.59 24.17 -1.57
CA THR A 156 0.50 23.69 -0.17
C THR A 156 1.85 23.86 0.54
N PRO A 157 2.09 24.99 1.22
CA PRO A 157 3.33 25.21 1.96
C PRO A 157 3.57 24.13 3.01
N GLY A 158 4.80 23.60 3.05
CA GLY A 158 5.22 22.58 4.02
C GLY A 158 4.76 21.16 3.67
N ALA A 159 4.04 20.94 2.58
CA ALA A 159 3.75 19.60 2.10
C ALA A 159 5.06 18.85 1.78
N SER A 160 5.22 17.70 2.41
CA SER A 160 6.41 16.87 2.30
C SER A 160 6.12 15.54 1.61
N VAL A 161 4.87 15.10 1.70
CA VAL A 161 4.32 13.92 1.00
C VAL A 161 2.95 14.29 0.46
N LEU A 162 2.75 14.09 -0.83
CA LEU A 162 1.46 14.25 -1.50
C LEU A 162 1.06 12.87 -2.04
N GLY A 163 -0.08 12.36 -1.59
CA GLY A 163 -0.62 11.07 -2.03
C GLY A 163 -1.77 11.25 -3.00
N CYS A 164 -1.94 10.29 -3.88
CA CYS A 164 -3.05 10.23 -4.82
C CYS A 164 -4.28 9.55 -4.22
N LYS A 165 -5.46 9.83 -4.76
CA LYS A 165 -6.63 8.98 -4.63
C LYS A 165 -6.29 7.60 -5.21
N GLN A 166 -6.57 6.53 -4.48
CA GLN A 166 -6.32 5.16 -4.91
C GLN A 166 -7.63 4.54 -5.39
N CYS A 167 -7.67 4.10 -6.62
CA CYS A 167 -8.80 3.42 -7.24
C CYS A 167 -8.44 1.99 -7.62
N ASP A 168 -9.44 1.19 -7.95
CA ASP A 168 -9.26 -0.12 -8.54
C ASP A 168 -8.58 -0.01 -9.92
N TRP A 169 -8.24 -1.16 -10.53
CA TRP A 169 -7.53 -1.16 -11.82
C TRP A 169 -8.33 -0.54 -12.96
N GLU A 170 -9.64 -0.59 -12.88
CA GLU A 170 -10.58 0.02 -13.82
C GLU A 170 -10.82 1.52 -13.57
N GLY A 171 -10.43 2.03 -12.40
CA GLY A 171 -10.58 3.44 -12.02
C GLY A 171 -11.99 3.84 -11.59
N SER A 172 -12.84 2.87 -11.24
CA SER A 172 -14.26 3.09 -10.94
C SER A 172 -14.63 2.96 -9.47
N HIS A 173 -13.80 2.26 -8.68
CA HIS A 173 -14.06 2.00 -7.26
C HIS A 173 -12.88 2.45 -6.40
N LEU A 174 -13.21 2.97 -5.24
CA LEU A 174 -12.23 3.52 -4.31
C LEU A 174 -11.53 2.42 -3.49
N HIS A 175 -10.25 2.59 -3.26
CA HIS A 175 -9.47 1.84 -2.30
C HIS A 175 -9.08 2.70 -1.09
N ASP A 176 -8.60 3.90 -1.34
CA ASP A 176 -8.13 4.80 -0.29
C ASP A 176 -8.07 6.25 -0.77
N VAL A 177 -8.41 7.19 0.12
CA VAL A 177 -8.27 8.64 -0.10
C VAL A 177 -7.63 9.25 1.15
N GLY A 178 -6.45 8.75 1.51
CA GLY A 178 -5.74 9.13 2.71
C GLY A 178 -6.31 8.51 3.99
N MET A 179 -5.45 8.37 4.99
CA MET A 179 -5.72 7.69 6.25
C MET A 179 -5.59 8.65 7.43
N TYR A 180 -6.45 8.48 8.42
CA TYR A 180 -6.43 9.20 9.69
C TYR A 180 -5.79 8.35 10.78
N ALA A 181 -5.17 8.99 11.74
CA ALA A 181 -4.64 8.31 12.91
C ALA A 181 -5.76 7.79 13.81
N GLY A 182 -5.52 6.70 14.49
CA GLY A 182 -6.32 6.16 15.57
C GLY A 182 -5.43 5.76 16.74
N HIS A 183 -6.01 5.20 17.80
CA HIS A 183 -5.23 4.67 18.92
C HIS A 183 -4.40 3.46 18.46
N HIS A 184 -3.13 3.69 18.12
CA HIS A 184 -2.18 2.66 17.63
C HIS A 184 -2.61 1.95 16.34
N ALA A 185 -3.46 2.59 15.54
CA ALA A 185 -3.97 2.10 14.28
C ALA A 185 -4.15 3.27 13.30
N VAL A 186 -4.55 2.96 12.09
CA VAL A 186 -4.95 3.95 11.09
C VAL A 186 -6.30 3.57 10.50
N HIS A 187 -7.06 4.58 10.08
CA HIS A 187 -8.39 4.44 9.52
C HIS A 187 -8.47 5.16 8.18
N SER A 188 -8.70 4.43 7.10
CA SER A 188 -8.93 5.03 5.78
C SER A 188 -10.24 5.82 5.74
N LEU A 189 -11.25 5.35 6.46
CA LEU A 189 -12.61 5.89 6.44
C LEU A 189 -13.24 5.91 5.03
N VAL A 190 -12.69 5.07 4.12
CA VAL A 190 -13.23 4.76 2.80
C VAL A 190 -13.66 3.31 2.83
N VAL A 191 -14.82 3.00 2.30
CA VAL A 191 -15.27 1.61 2.16
C VAL A 191 -14.59 1.05 0.91
N ASP A 192 -13.71 0.06 1.10
CA ASP A 192 -12.98 -0.55 0.00
C ASP A 192 -13.93 -1.14 -1.05
N GLY A 193 -13.82 -0.69 -2.29
CA GLY A 193 -14.68 -1.08 -3.39
C GLY A 193 -15.98 -0.24 -3.53
N GLU A 194 -16.18 0.84 -2.74
CA GLU A 194 -17.29 1.77 -3.00
C GLU A 194 -17.04 2.57 -4.29
N PRO A 195 -18.10 2.92 -5.06
CA PRO A 195 -17.95 3.75 -6.24
C PRO A 195 -17.37 5.12 -5.92
N ASP A 196 -16.51 5.64 -6.79
CA ASP A 196 -16.07 7.03 -6.70
C ASP A 196 -17.20 7.96 -7.17
N GLN A 197 -17.63 8.84 -6.29
CA GLN A 197 -18.63 9.87 -6.50
C GLN A 197 -18.12 11.23 -6.03
N GLU A 198 -16.78 11.40 -6.01
CA GLU A 198 -16.09 12.61 -5.53
C GLU A 198 -16.38 12.96 -4.06
N GLN A 199 -16.96 12.02 -3.31
CA GLN A 199 -17.43 12.20 -1.92
C GLN A 199 -16.29 12.48 -0.92
N TYR A 200 -15.02 12.30 -1.33
CA TYR A 200 -13.84 12.55 -0.51
C TYR A 200 -12.93 13.64 -1.08
N ASP A 201 -13.32 14.32 -2.14
CA ASP A 201 -12.47 15.28 -2.85
C ASP A 201 -12.17 16.56 -2.04
N GLY A 202 -12.89 16.79 -0.95
CA GLY A 202 -12.57 17.83 0.03
C GLY A 202 -11.47 17.48 1.03
N ARG A 203 -10.92 16.25 1.03
CA ARG A 203 -9.83 15.86 1.94
C ARG A 203 -8.52 16.52 1.52
N GLN A 204 -7.74 16.94 2.50
CA GLN A 204 -6.41 17.55 2.30
C GLN A 204 -5.39 16.97 3.29
N ASP A 205 -5.28 17.54 4.50
CA ASP A 205 -4.34 17.05 5.50
C ASP A 205 -4.80 15.71 6.06
N VAL A 206 -3.91 14.73 5.99
CA VAL A 206 -4.16 13.37 6.47
C VAL A 206 -2.94 12.85 7.23
N PHE A 207 -3.14 11.82 8.03
CA PHE A 207 -2.05 11.20 8.78
C PHE A 207 -1.11 10.39 7.89
N ALA A 208 -1.66 9.68 6.93
CA ALA A 208 -0.90 8.86 6.00
C ALA A 208 -1.59 8.74 4.65
N VAL A 209 -0.82 8.43 3.63
CA VAL A 209 -1.25 8.10 2.27
C VAL A 209 -0.53 6.84 1.80
N SER A 210 -1.10 6.16 0.80
CA SER A 210 -0.36 5.14 0.06
C SER A 210 0.86 5.76 -0.60
N LEU A 211 2.02 5.11 -0.52
CA LEU A 211 3.22 5.56 -1.24
C LEU A 211 3.19 5.18 -2.72
N ALA A 212 2.30 4.28 -3.14
CA ALA A 212 2.08 4.01 -4.56
C ALA A 212 1.41 5.25 -5.21
N GLY A 213 2.11 5.91 -6.11
CA GLY A 213 1.72 7.16 -6.74
C GLY A 213 2.09 8.44 -5.95
N ALA A 214 2.67 8.33 -4.76
CA ALA A 214 2.98 9.49 -3.95
C ALA A 214 4.19 10.30 -4.45
N LEU A 215 4.07 11.63 -4.38
CA LEU A 215 5.18 12.56 -4.57
C LEU A 215 5.78 12.90 -3.20
N VAL A 216 7.07 12.62 -3.03
CA VAL A 216 7.79 12.76 -1.75
C VAL A 216 8.96 13.72 -1.91
N SER A 217 9.03 14.76 -1.08
CA SER A 217 10.17 15.69 -1.04
C SER A 217 11.47 14.93 -0.76
N MET A 218 12.48 15.09 -1.62
CA MET A 218 13.78 14.42 -1.47
C MET A 218 14.49 14.84 -0.19
N SER A 219 14.40 16.11 0.21
CA SER A 219 14.98 16.59 1.45
C SER A 219 14.40 15.89 2.68
N GLN A 220 13.09 15.63 2.66
CA GLN A 220 12.41 14.91 3.72
C GLN A 220 12.74 13.41 3.69
N PHE A 221 12.78 12.82 2.49
CA PHE A 221 13.16 11.41 2.31
C PHE A 221 14.56 11.14 2.86
N THR A 222 15.53 11.97 2.51
CA THR A 222 16.93 11.87 2.98
C THR A 222 17.04 12.10 4.49
N ARG A 223 16.38 13.14 5.02
CA ARG A 223 16.37 13.45 6.46
C ARG A 223 15.86 12.27 7.29
N LEU A 224 14.83 11.59 6.82
CA LEU A 224 14.23 10.42 7.47
C LEU A 224 14.96 9.11 7.14
N ARG A 225 16.05 9.15 6.38
CA ARG A 225 16.81 7.97 5.92
C ARG A 225 15.92 6.97 5.16
N GLY A 226 14.99 7.51 4.36
CA GLY A 226 14.08 6.73 3.55
C GLY A 226 13.00 5.98 4.34
N ILE A 227 12.43 5.00 3.69
CA ILE A 227 11.35 4.15 4.19
C ILE A 227 11.95 3.03 5.06
N ASN A 228 11.27 2.70 6.17
CA ASN A 228 11.75 1.70 7.12
C ASN A 228 11.34 0.28 6.69
N ALA A 229 12.24 -0.45 6.07
CA ALA A 229 12.02 -1.81 5.57
C ALA A 229 11.63 -2.84 6.66
N TRP A 230 11.84 -2.54 7.96
CA TRP A 230 11.43 -3.40 9.06
C TRP A 230 9.91 -3.63 9.08
N LEU A 231 9.15 -2.62 8.68
CA LEU A 231 7.68 -2.67 8.72
C LEU A 231 7.05 -3.37 7.51
N THR A 232 7.85 -3.77 6.53
CA THR A 232 7.42 -4.39 5.29
C THR A 232 6.38 -3.56 4.50
N THR A 233 6.05 -3.96 3.29
CA THR A 233 5.19 -3.22 2.36
C THR A 233 3.82 -2.80 2.95
N TYR A 234 3.27 -3.57 3.90
CA TYR A 234 1.90 -3.30 4.41
C TYR A 234 1.79 -2.19 5.45
N SER A 235 2.89 -1.78 6.08
CA SER A 235 2.86 -0.72 7.11
C SER A 235 3.95 0.33 6.91
N GLU A 236 4.80 0.20 5.91
CA GLU A 236 5.89 1.14 5.68
C GLU A 236 5.40 2.51 5.22
N SER A 237 4.30 2.58 4.44
CA SER A 237 3.67 3.85 4.06
C SER A 237 3.20 4.64 5.27
N VAL A 238 2.50 3.95 6.18
CA VAL A 238 1.98 4.55 7.42
C VAL A 238 3.11 5.02 8.32
N ASP A 239 4.15 4.21 8.51
CA ASP A 239 5.31 4.60 9.33
C ASP A 239 6.06 5.78 8.73
N PHE A 240 6.27 5.77 7.41
CA PHE A 240 6.97 6.87 6.75
C PHE A 240 6.21 8.18 6.90
N CYS A 241 4.89 8.19 6.62
CA CYS A 241 4.04 9.37 6.79
C CYS A 241 4.01 9.84 8.25
N ARG A 242 3.89 8.92 9.22
CA ARG A 242 3.98 9.23 10.65
C ARG A 242 5.30 9.93 11.00
N ARG A 243 6.44 9.42 10.51
CA ARG A 243 7.75 10.03 10.74
C ARG A 243 7.85 11.41 10.08
N VAL A 244 7.23 11.60 8.92
CA VAL A 244 7.10 12.91 8.28
C VAL A 244 6.35 13.87 9.19
N CYS A 245 5.17 13.51 9.68
CA CYS A 245 4.37 14.33 10.59
C CYS A 245 5.14 14.65 11.88
N LEU A 246 5.75 13.64 12.53
CA LEU A 246 6.55 13.82 13.75
C LEU A 246 7.80 14.66 13.53
N SER A 247 8.30 14.76 12.32
CA SER A 247 9.43 15.61 11.97
C SER A 247 9.02 17.06 11.62
N GLY A 248 7.73 17.38 11.71
CA GLY A 248 7.17 18.70 11.39
C GLY A 248 6.83 18.92 9.92
N GLY A 249 6.83 17.85 9.09
CA GLY A 249 6.33 17.89 7.71
C GLY A 249 4.82 17.67 7.66
N ARG A 250 4.21 17.97 6.50
CA ARG A 250 2.79 17.72 6.23
C ARG A 250 2.62 16.57 5.24
N VAL A 251 1.60 15.77 5.48
CA VAL A 251 1.13 14.73 4.56
C VAL A 251 -0.23 15.15 4.03
N VAL A 252 -0.36 15.22 2.71
CA VAL A 252 -1.55 15.74 2.03
C VAL A 252 -2.03 14.70 1.04
N VAL A 253 -3.33 14.49 0.95
CA VAL A 253 -3.93 13.76 -0.17
C VAL A 253 -4.40 14.77 -1.22
N VAL A 254 -4.19 14.42 -2.49
CA VAL A 254 -4.61 15.20 -3.67
C VAL A 254 -5.63 14.35 -4.42
N PRO A 255 -6.93 14.47 -4.09
CA PRO A 255 -7.94 13.59 -4.67
C PRO A 255 -8.09 13.70 -6.18
N GLN A 256 -7.72 14.86 -6.75
CA GLN A 256 -7.74 15.08 -8.20
C GLN A 256 -6.63 14.32 -8.94
N ALA A 257 -5.54 13.94 -8.23
CA ALA A 257 -4.52 13.06 -8.75
C ALA A 257 -4.90 11.60 -8.43
N GLU A 258 -5.14 10.79 -9.45
CA GLU A 258 -5.65 9.43 -9.29
C GLU A 258 -4.65 8.39 -9.73
N ILE A 259 -4.58 7.30 -8.98
CA ILE A 259 -3.81 6.10 -9.28
C ILE A 259 -4.73 4.89 -9.32
N SER A 260 -4.76 4.22 -10.46
CA SER A 260 -5.35 2.88 -10.57
C SER A 260 -4.35 1.85 -10.05
N HIS A 261 -4.64 1.23 -8.92
CA HIS A 261 -3.73 0.32 -8.23
C HIS A 261 -4.32 -1.08 -8.14
N ARG A 262 -3.68 -2.06 -8.79
CA ARG A 262 -4.18 -3.44 -8.81
C ARG A 262 -4.04 -4.12 -7.45
N ARG A 263 -3.16 -3.65 -6.58
CA ARG A 263 -2.87 -4.25 -5.27
C ARG A 263 -2.60 -5.76 -5.32
N ALA A 264 -1.93 -6.20 -6.37
CA ALA A 264 -1.78 -7.62 -6.72
C ALA A 264 -1.17 -8.46 -5.59
N ARG A 265 -0.28 -7.87 -4.80
CA ARG A 265 0.28 -8.52 -3.61
C ARG A 265 -0.76 -8.63 -2.48
N TYR A 266 -1.51 -7.57 -2.22
CA TYR A 266 -2.52 -7.55 -1.16
C TYR A 266 -3.66 -8.53 -1.45
N GLU A 267 -4.08 -8.60 -2.70
CA GLU A 267 -5.14 -9.51 -3.15
C GLU A 267 -4.66 -10.95 -3.35
N GLY A 268 -3.36 -11.19 -3.21
CA GLY A 268 -2.79 -12.54 -3.33
C GLY A 268 -2.73 -13.11 -4.75
N ILE A 269 -2.84 -12.24 -5.75
CA ILE A 269 -2.86 -12.65 -7.18
C ILE A 269 -1.49 -12.55 -7.86
N ARG A 270 -0.44 -12.08 -7.18
CA ARG A 270 0.93 -12.10 -7.74
C ARG A 270 1.41 -13.52 -7.93
N THR A 271 1.92 -13.79 -9.11
CA THR A 271 2.45 -15.09 -9.48
C THR A 271 3.96 -15.03 -9.71
N ARG A 272 4.61 -16.18 -9.63
CA ARG A 272 5.96 -16.34 -10.14
C ARG A 272 5.86 -16.62 -11.65
N GLY A 273 6.43 -15.74 -12.48
CA GLY A 273 6.46 -15.87 -13.94
C GLY A 273 5.26 -15.25 -14.69
N GLY A 274 4.33 -14.57 -14.00
CA GLY A 274 3.28 -13.78 -14.66
C GLY A 274 2.11 -14.60 -15.22
N GLU A 275 2.00 -15.88 -14.90
CA GLU A 275 0.85 -16.69 -15.33
C GLU A 275 -0.40 -16.36 -14.50
N PRO A 276 -1.59 -16.24 -15.10
CA PRO A 276 -2.82 -16.03 -14.35
C PRO A 276 -3.06 -17.17 -13.37
N LEU A 277 -3.32 -16.82 -12.10
CA LEU A 277 -3.82 -17.80 -11.14
C LEU A 277 -5.24 -18.21 -11.54
N LYS A 278 -5.55 -19.50 -11.39
CA LYS A 278 -6.93 -19.95 -11.38
C LYS A 278 -7.63 -19.32 -10.17
N ASP A 279 -8.87 -18.91 -10.31
CA ASP A 279 -9.65 -18.12 -9.33
C ASP A 279 -9.62 -18.67 -7.88
N ASP A 280 -9.34 -19.95 -7.70
CA ASP A 280 -9.33 -20.64 -6.41
C ASP A 280 -7.97 -20.63 -5.69
N HIS A 281 -6.93 -20.04 -6.25
CA HIS A 281 -5.55 -20.17 -5.75
C HIS A 281 -4.89 -18.85 -5.36
N THR A 282 -5.64 -17.92 -4.78
CA THR A 282 -5.03 -16.70 -4.22
C THR A 282 -4.14 -17.02 -3.01
N VAL A 283 -2.96 -16.42 -2.97
CA VAL A 283 -2.03 -16.58 -1.84
C VAL A 283 -2.55 -15.81 -0.64
N ASN A 284 -2.80 -16.48 0.48
CA ASN A 284 -3.23 -15.82 1.70
C ASN A 284 -2.04 -15.16 2.42
N HIS A 285 -2.00 -13.83 2.41
CA HIS A 285 -0.97 -13.01 3.02
C HIS A 285 -1.28 -12.57 4.47
N ALA A 286 -2.31 -13.11 5.12
CA ALA A 286 -2.76 -12.70 6.45
C ALA A 286 -1.61 -12.66 7.48
N MET A 287 -0.71 -13.65 7.48
CA MET A 287 0.46 -13.66 8.39
C MET A 287 1.33 -12.42 8.19
N THR A 288 1.68 -12.08 6.97
CA THR A 288 2.56 -10.95 6.65
C THR A 288 1.88 -9.61 6.98
N VAL A 289 0.60 -9.48 6.64
CA VAL A 289 -0.20 -8.28 6.93
C VAL A 289 -0.30 -8.05 8.43
N HIS A 290 -0.76 -9.03 9.19
CA HIS A 290 -0.96 -8.88 10.63
C HIS A 290 0.37 -8.72 11.38
N ARG A 291 1.45 -9.39 10.96
CA ARG A 291 2.77 -9.18 11.53
C ARG A 291 3.28 -7.76 11.29
N SER A 292 3.10 -7.23 10.07
CA SER A 292 3.45 -5.85 9.72
C SER A 292 2.69 -4.83 10.59
N GLN A 293 1.37 -4.99 10.72
CA GLN A 293 0.54 -4.15 11.59
C GLN A 293 0.96 -4.25 13.06
N GLN A 294 1.34 -5.45 13.52
CA GLN A 294 1.84 -5.66 14.88
C GLN A 294 3.20 -4.97 15.11
N ARG A 295 4.12 -5.02 14.14
CA ARG A 295 5.39 -4.27 14.20
C ARG A 295 5.15 -2.77 14.29
N TYR A 296 4.22 -2.25 13.50
CA TYR A 296 3.82 -0.85 13.58
C TYR A 296 3.28 -0.50 14.97
N LEU A 297 2.36 -1.32 15.52
CA LEU A 297 1.82 -1.15 16.86
C LEU A 297 2.92 -1.04 17.92
N TYR A 298 3.86 -2.00 17.98
CA TYR A 298 4.94 -1.98 18.98
C TYR A 298 5.96 -0.87 18.73
N THR A 299 6.11 -0.37 17.53
CA THR A 299 6.90 0.83 17.24
C THR A 299 6.22 2.08 17.79
N ASP A 300 4.89 2.13 17.82
CA ASP A 300 4.10 3.28 18.30
C ASP A 300 3.91 3.26 19.83
N LEU A 301 3.63 2.12 20.42
CA LEU A 301 3.39 1.94 21.85
C LEU A 301 4.57 2.38 22.72
N ALA A 302 4.27 2.95 23.90
CA ALA A 302 5.26 3.15 24.94
C ALA A 302 5.81 1.80 25.42
N MET A 303 7.13 1.70 25.65
CA MET A 303 7.76 0.42 26.08
C MET A 303 7.19 -0.11 27.39
N SER A 304 6.78 0.76 28.32
CA SER A 304 6.13 0.38 29.58
C SER A 304 4.83 -0.38 29.37
N SER A 305 4.15 -0.19 28.26
CA SER A 305 2.89 -0.85 27.94
C SER A 305 3.07 -2.18 27.21
N TRP A 306 4.28 -2.50 26.73
CA TRP A 306 4.50 -3.65 25.85
C TRP A 306 4.08 -4.96 26.47
N PHE A 307 4.44 -5.21 27.73
CA PHE A 307 4.10 -6.45 28.42
C PHE A 307 2.58 -6.60 28.60
N ILE A 308 1.90 -5.54 29.04
CA ILE A 308 0.45 -5.55 29.25
C ILE A 308 -0.29 -5.79 27.94
N VAL A 309 0.11 -5.07 26.87
CA VAL A 309 -0.49 -5.23 25.56
C VAL A 309 -0.20 -6.60 24.97
N TRP A 310 1.01 -7.15 25.17
CA TRP A 310 1.35 -8.50 24.76
C TRP A 310 0.49 -9.55 25.46
N LEU A 311 0.35 -9.46 26.78
CA LEU A 311 -0.49 -10.39 27.56
C LEU A 311 -1.96 -10.32 27.13
N TRP A 312 -2.50 -9.12 26.95
CA TRP A 312 -3.85 -8.92 26.43
C TRP A 312 -4.03 -9.54 25.04
N ARG A 313 -3.07 -9.35 24.14
CA ARG A 313 -3.11 -9.92 22.79
C ARG A 313 -2.97 -11.43 22.80
N LEU A 314 -2.18 -11.99 23.70
CA LEU A 314 -2.07 -13.43 23.90
C LEU A 314 -3.43 -14.02 24.30
N LEU A 315 -4.10 -13.46 25.30
CA LEU A 315 -5.43 -13.92 25.72
C LEU A 315 -6.47 -13.76 24.59
N ARG A 316 -6.48 -12.61 23.94
CA ARG A 316 -7.39 -12.34 22.81
C ARG A 316 -7.15 -13.30 21.64
N SER A 317 -5.92 -13.71 21.39
CA SER A 317 -5.57 -14.58 20.26
C SER A 317 -6.31 -15.91 20.29
N PHE A 318 -6.54 -16.49 21.46
CA PHE A 318 -7.31 -17.72 21.61
C PHE A 318 -8.78 -17.52 21.24
N GLY A 319 -9.41 -16.46 21.73
CA GLY A 319 -10.80 -16.14 21.36
C GLY A 319 -10.97 -15.87 19.86
N MET A 320 -10.01 -15.13 19.29
CA MET A 320 -10.01 -14.87 17.84
C MET A 320 -9.79 -16.14 17.02
N ALA A 321 -8.87 -17.01 17.44
CA ALA A 321 -8.62 -18.28 16.76
C ALA A 321 -9.86 -19.18 16.75
N ILE A 322 -10.54 -19.28 17.90
CA ILE A 322 -11.80 -20.02 18.00
C ILE A 322 -12.86 -19.43 17.05
N SER A 323 -13.04 -18.11 17.06
CA SER A 323 -13.96 -17.41 16.16
C SER A 323 -13.65 -17.67 14.68
N MET A 324 -12.37 -17.63 14.29
CA MET A 324 -11.92 -17.92 12.92
C MET A 324 -12.14 -19.37 12.52
N MET A 325 -11.99 -20.32 13.46
CA MET A 325 -12.30 -21.73 13.21
C MET A 325 -13.79 -21.92 12.90
N PHE A 326 -14.68 -21.28 13.67
CA PHE A 326 -16.12 -21.28 13.37
C PHE A 326 -16.43 -20.61 12.02
N GLY A 327 -15.67 -19.57 11.65
CA GLY A 327 -15.74 -18.90 10.36
C GLY A 327 -15.15 -19.70 9.20
N LYS A 328 -14.68 -20.96 9.42
CA LYS A 328 -14.00 -21.83 8.44
C LYS A 328 -12.74 -21.21 7.83
N LYS A 329 -11.98 -20.46 8.62
CA LYS A 329 -10.73 -19.81 8.26
C LYS A 329 -9.55 -20.36 9.09
N PRO A 330 -9.18 -21.65 8.92
CA PRO A 330 -8.20 -22.29 9.79
C PRO A 330 -6.81 -21.66 9.71
N TYR A 331 -6.39 -21.19 8.54
CA TYR A 331 -5.12 -20.49 8.38
C TYR A 331 -5.10 -19.16 9.15
N GLU A 332 -6.18 -18.38 9.11
CA GLU A 332 -6.29 -17.14 9.88
C GLU A 332 -6.30 -17.41 11.39
N ALA A 333 -6.95 -18.51 11.83
CA ALA A 333 -6.89 -18.95 13.23
C ALA A 333 -5.45 -19.26 13.66
N TRP A 334 -4.70 -19.99 12.85
CA TRP A 334 -3.28 -20.28 13.10
C TRP A 334 -2.46 -18.99 13.16
N VAL A 335 -2.68 -18.05 12.24
CA VAL A 335 -2.03 -16.73 12.24
C VAL A 335 -2.25 -16.03 13.57
N GLN A 336 -3.50 -15.99 14.10
CA GLN A 336 -3.79 -15.34 15.38
C GLN A 336 -3.01 -15.96 16.54
N LEU A 337 -2.87 -17.27 16.57
CA LEU A 337 -2.10 -17.98 17.61
C LEU A 337 -0.59 -17.71 17.52
N CYS A 338 -0.07 -17.52 16.31
CA CYS A 338 1.37 -17.24 16.09
C CYS A 338 1.77 -15.80 16.44
N LEU A 339 0.87 -14.83 16.26
CA LEU A 339 1.20 -13.40 16.38
C LEU A 339 1.82 -13.02 17.75
N PRO A 340 1.35 -13.47 18.93
CA PRO A 340 1.98 -13.11 20.20
C PRO A 340 3.44 -13.59 20.31
N TRP A 341 3.76 -14.74 19.77
CA TRP A 341 5.12 -15.31 19.77
C TRP A 341 6.03 -14.57 18.79
N LEU A 342 5.50 -14.19 17.62
CA LEU A 342 6.21 -13.36 16.67
C LEU A 342 6.50 -11.96 17.24
N ALA A 343 5.64 -11.41 18.11
CA ALA A 343 5.92 -10.16 18.81
C ALA A 343 7.18 -10.25 19.67
N LEU A 344 7.37 -11.38 20.38
CA LEU A 344 8.59 -11.61 21.16
C LEU A 344 9.83 -11.73 20.28
N ALA A 345 9.72 -12.45 19.16
CA ALA A 345 10.81 -12.56 18.17
C ALA A 345 11.18 -11.21 17.54
N ASP A 346 10.22 -10.31 17.41
CA ASP A 346 10.38 -9.00 16.77
C ASP A 346 10.83 -7.88 17.75
N ILE A 347 11.03 -8.14 19.05
CA ILE A 347 11.34 -7.13 20.08
C ILE A 347 12.53 -6.24 19.67
N ALA A 348 13.66 -6.85 19.29
CA ALA A 348 14.87 -6.11 18.96
C ALA A 348 14.67 -5.17 17.74
N GLY A 349 13.96 -5.65 16.72
CA GLY A 349 13.60 -4.86 15.54
C GLY A 349 12.65 -3.71 15.88
N ASN A 350 11.66 -3.97 16.72
CA ASN A 350 10.71 -2.96 17.18
C ASN A 350 11.40 -1.88 18.04
N MET A 351 12.34 -2.25 18.91
CA MET A 351 13.16 -1.30 19.69
C MET A 351 13.99 -0.40 18.77
N LYS A 352 14.63 -0.99 17.75
CA LYS A 352 15.43 -0.23 16.77
C LYS A 352 14.55 0.72 15.97
N SER A 353 13.38 0.27 15.50
CA SER A 353 12.42 1.08 14.77
C SER A 353 11.88 2.24 15.63
N ARG A 354 11.52 1.96 16.88
CA ARG A 354 11.11 2.99 17.84
C ARG A 354 12.20 4.02 18.11
N SER A 355 13.45 3.59 18.29
CA SER A 355 14.61 4.48 18.46
C SER A 355 14.80 5.37 17.23
N LEU A 356 14.60 4.84 16.02
CA LEU A 356 14.64 5.63 14.79
C LEU A 356 13.57 6.73 14.80
N VAL A 357 12.31 6.38 15.11
CA VAL A 357 11.21 7.36 15.22
C VAL A 357 11.54 8.43 16.25
N ALA A 358 11.98 8.06 17.45
CA ALA A 358 12.30 9.00 18.52
C ALA A 358 13.41 10.01 18.13
N ARG A 359 14.43 9.54 17.43
CA ARG A 359 15.53 10.43 16.95
C ARG A 359 15.10 11.39 15.86
N GLN A 360 14.09 11.06 15.09
CA GLN A 360 13.60 11.84 13.96
C GLN A 360 12.47 12.79 14.34
N SER A 361 11.82 12.54 15.47
CA SER A 361 10.70 13.35 15.96
C SER A 361 11.18 14.72 16.45
N LYS A 362 10.56 15.77 15.95
CA LYS A 362 10.75 17.17 16.37
C LYS A 362 9.56 17.71 17.14
N VAL A 363 8.38 17.10 16.91
CA VAL A 363 7.12 17.46 17.57
C VAL A 363 6.65 16.31 18.43
N ALA A 364 5.89 16.63 19.48
CA ALA A 364 5.32 15.61 20.34
C ALA A 364 4.25 14.77 19.60
N ALA A 365 4.16 13.48 19.94
CA ALA A 365 3.13 12.63 19.34
C ALA A 365 1.69 13.14 19.62
N SER A 366 1.49 13.84 20.73
CA SER A 366 0.21 14.49 21.06
C SER A 366 -0.21 15.58 20.07
N SER A 367 0.73 16.22 19.37
CA SER A 367 0.39 17.22 18.34
C SER A 367 -0.28 16.60 17.11
N LEU A 368 -0.14 15.31 16.91
CA LEU A 368 -0.79 14.58 15.82
C LEU A 368 -2.29 14.35 16.07
N HIS A 369 -2.82 14.75 17.24
CA HIS A 369 -4.25 14.59 17.57
C HIS A 369 -5.19 15.23 16.54
N VAL A 370 -4.73 16.29 15.87
CA VAL A 370 -5.48 16.97 14.80
C VAL A 370 -5.75 16.05 13.60
N LEU A 371 -4.90 15.04 13.42
CA LEU A 371 -5.01 14.06 12.32
C LEU A 371 -5.69 12.75 12.77
N PHE A 372 -6.28 12.74 13.97
CA PHE A 372 -7.03 11.58 14.46
C PHE A 372 -8.44 11.55 13.88
N ALA A 373 -8.88 10.35 13.53
CA ALA A 373 -10.28 10.13 13.21
C ALA A 373 -11.14 10.35 14.45
N ASP A 374 -12.16 11.17 14.33
CA ASP A 374 -13.09 11.36 15.41
C ASP A 374 -14.08 10.17 15.52
N SER A 375 -14.70 10.01 16.70
CA SER A 375 -15.62 8.90 16.96
C SER A 375 -16.86 8.93 16.08
N GLN A 376 -17.31 10.12 15.64
CA GLN A 376 -18.44 10.27 14.74
C GLN A 376 -18.06 9.81 13.32
N GLN A 377 -16.88 10.18 12.83
CA GLN A 377 -16.36 9.72 11.53
C GLN A 377 -16.20 8.20 11.51
N ILE A 378 -15.67 7.60 12.58
CA ILE A 378 -15.54 6.15 12.70
C ILE A 378 -16.90 5.46 12.68
N LYS A 379 -17.89 6.00 13.41
CA LYS A 379 -19.24 5.47 13.42
C LYS A 379 -19.87 5.56 12.02
N GLN A 380 -19.82 6.71 11.38
CA GLN A 380 -20.33 6.89 10.01
C GLN A 380 -19.68 5.94 9.01
N PHE A 381 -18.38 5.70 9.15
CA PHE A 381 -17.68 4.71 8.34
C PHE A 381 -18.23 3.29 8.56
N HIS A 382 -18.44 2.88 9.81
CA HIS A 382 -19.02 1.57 10.10
C HIS A 382 -20.43 1.44 9.53
N ASP A 383 -21.29 2.44 9.72
CA ASP A 383 -22.66 2.44 9.20
C ASP A 383 -22.66 2.33 7.65
N ARG A 384 -21.79 3.07 6.96
CA ARG A 384 -21.65 2.97 5.49
C ARG A 384 -21.12 1.62 5.05
N ARG A 385 -20.09 1.10 5.70
CA ARG A 385 -19.52 -0.21 5.39
C ARG A 385 -20.57 -1.31 5.53
N ASP A 386 -21.33 -1.29 6.62
CA ASP A 386 -22.35 -2.30 6.89
C ASP A 386 -23.51 -2.18 5.88
N ALA A 387 -23.88 -0.96 5.49
CA ALA A 387 -24.84 -0.71 4.42
C ALA A 387 -24.35 -1.24 3.06
N PHE A 388 -23.09 -0.94 2.69
CA PHE A 388 -22.48 -1.38 1.44
C PHE A 388 -22.38 -2.90 1.37
N GLN A 389 -21.89 -3.55 2.43
CA GLN A 389 -21.83 -5.01 2.51
C GLN A 389 -23.21 -5.66 2.47
N SER A 390 -24.21 -5.03 3.06
CA SER A 390 -25.60 -5.54 3.00
C SER A 390 -26.19 -5.42 1.59
N GLN A 391 -25.77 -4.44 0.80
CA GLN A 391 -26.18 -4.29 -0.61
C GLN A 391 -25.50 -5.32 -1.51
N GLN A 392 -24.21 -5.55 -1.35
CA GLN A 392 -23.46 -6.59 -2.10
C GLN A 392 -23.96 -8.00 -1.78
N GLY A 393 -24.39 -8.26 -0.55
CA GLY A 393 -24.97 -9.54 -0.13
C GLY A 393 -26.44 -9.74 -0.55
N ARG A 394 -27.09 -8.73 -1.11
CA ARG A 394 -28.46 -8.84 -1.65
C ARG A 394 -28.46 -9.44 -3.06
N VAL A 395 -28.03 -10.68 -3.20
CA VAL A 395 -28.67 -11.54 -4.17
C VAL A 395 -30.16 -11.49 -3.82
N LEU A 396 -31.01 -11.13 -4.79
CA LEU A 396 -32.47 -11.14 -4.62
C LEU A 396 -32.93 -12.60 -4.43
N LEU A 397 -32.65 -13.13 -3.25
CA LEU A 397 -33.12 -14.45 -2.85
C LEU A 397 -34.63 -14.38 -2.71
N SER A 398 -35.31 -15.28 -3.38
CA SER A 398 -36.75 -15.48 -3.21
C SER A 398 -37.05 -15.74 -1.71
N PRO A 399 -38.28 -15.44 -1.22
CA PRO A 399 -38.63 -15.75 0.15
C PRO A 399 -38.40 -17.22 0.52
N LEU A 400 -38.56 -18.12 -0.46
CA LEU A 400 -38.37 -19.56 -0.31
C LEU A 400 -36.88 -19.90 -0.11
N GLU A 401 -35.99 -19.32 -0.90
CA GLU A 401 -34.54 -19.50 -0.76
C GLU A 401 -34.01 -18.95 0.57
N ARG A 402 -34.52 -17.80 1.01
CA ARG A 402 -34.21 -17.25 2.35
C ARG A 402 -34.63 -18.19 3.47
N ALA A 403 -35.83 -18.76 3.39
CA ALA A 403 -36.31 -19.74 4.35
C ALA A 403 -35.43 -21.00 4.34
N HIS A 404 -35.04 -21.46 3.16
CA HIS A 404 -34.18 -22.65 3.01
C HIS A 404 -32.76 -22.42 3.55
N LEU A 405 -32.16 -21.27 3.29
CA LEU A 405 -30.86 -20.89 3.85
C LEU A 405 -30.92 -20.74 5.37
N ARG A 406 -31.98 -20.12 5.89
CA ARG A 406 -32.19 -19.98 7.35
C ARG A 406 -32.31 -21.34 8.03
N THR A 407 -33.09 -22.24 7.48
CA THR A 407 -33.27 -23.61 7.97
C THR A 407 -31.92 -24.37 7.94
N ARG A 408 -31.18 -24.25 6.83
CA ARG A 408 -29.85 -24.90 6.66
C ARG A 408 -28.82 -24.33 7.66
N THR A 409 -28.89 -23.04 7.97
CA THR A 409 -28.02 -22.40 8.98
C THR A 409 -28.38 -22.90 10.39
N ILE A 410 -29.65 -23.00 10.73
CA ILE A 410 -30.13 -23.53 12.02
C ILE A 410 -29.65 -24.98 12.19
N TYR A 411 -29.82 -25.83 11.20
CA TYR A 411 -29.34 -27.22 11.25
C TYR A 411 -27.82 -27.31 11.43
N ARG A 412 -27.05 -26.46 10.78
CA ARG A 412 -25.60 -26.44 10.95
C ARG A 412 -25.17 -26.04 12.36
N TRP A 413 -25.82 -25.01 12.92
CA TRP A 413 -25.55 -24.59 14.29
C TRP A 413 -25.99 -25.61 15.32
N SER A 414 -27.15 -26.22 15.16
CA SER A 414 -27.59 -27.28 16.06
C SER A 414 -26.68 -28.51 16.00
N ALA A 415 -26.25 -28.91 14.82
CA ALA A 415 -25.29 -30.01 14.67
C ALA A 415 -23.93 -29.66 15.33
N ALA A 416 -23.43 -28.43 15.21
CA ALA A 416 -22.20 -27.99 15.85
C ALA A 416 -22.31 -27.99 17.39
N VAL A 417 -23.44 -27.53 17.91
CA VAL A 417 -23.73 -27.54 19.36
C VAL A 417 -23.81 -28.97 19.89
N VAL A 418 -24.52 -29.86 19.19
CA VAL A 418 -24.59 -31.28 19.57
C VAL A 418 -23.23 -31.93 19.56
N MET A 419 -22.42 -31.71 18.51
CA MET A 419 -21.07 -32.22 18.44
C MET A 419 -20.18 -31.71 19.60
N ALA A 420 -20.26 -30.40 19.92
CA ALA A 420 -19.53 -29.82 21.06
C ALA A 420 -19.96 -30.44 22.39
N LEU A 421 -21.25 -30.67 22.61
CA LEU A 421 -21.77 -31.34 23.79
C LEU A 421 -21.29 -32.79 23.89
N VAL A 422 -21.29 -33.53 22.79
CA VAL A 422 -20.78 -34.91 22.72
C VAL A 422 -19.27 -34.94 23.05
N CYS A 423 -18.49 -34.04 22.44
CA CYS A 423 -17.05 -33.93 22.75
C CYS A 423 -16.82 -33.58 24.23
N PHE A 424 -17.59 -32.65 24.78
CA PHE A 424 -17.48 -32.26 26.17
C PHE A 424 -17.86 -33.41 27.12
N ALA A 425 -18.95 -34.13 26.82
CA ALA A 425 -19.36 -35.33 27.58
C ALA A 425 -18.29 -36.42 27.52
N ALA A 426 -17.72 -36.69 26.33
CA ALA A 426 -16.65 -37.67 26.17
C ALA A 426 -15.42 -37.30 27.00
N ILE A 427 -14.99 -36.01 26.98
CA ILE A 427 -13.90 -35.51 27.81
C ILE A 427 -14.24 -35.65 29.31
N ALA A 428 -15.44 -35.25 29.70
CA ALA A 428 -15.88 -35.35 31.09
C ALA A 428 -15.86 -36.80 31.61
N VAL A 429 -16.33 -37.76 30.82
CA VAL A 429 -16.29 -39.18 31.13
C VAL A 429 -14.85 -39.69 31.20
N MET A 430 -13.99 -39.28 30.27
CA MET A 430 -12.60 -39.75 30.18
C MET A 430 -11.74 -39.24 31.36
N TYR A 431 -12.01 -38.02 31.83
CA TYR A 431 -11.28 -37.43 32.97
C TYR A 431 -12.00 -37.56 34.32
N TRP A 432 -13.21 -38.16 34.35
CA TRP A 432 -13.94 -38.39 35.59
C TRP A 432 -13.14 -39.11 36.71
N PRO A 433 -12.29 -40.11 36.36
CA PRO A 433 -11.46 -40.78 37.39
C PRO A 433 -10.40 -39.88 38.05
N VAL A 434 -10.02 -38.78 37.42
CA VAL A 434 -8.99 -37.82 37.91
C VAL A 434 -9.58 -36.84 38.92
N PHE A 435 -10.89 -36.65 38.93
CA PHE A 435 -11.61 -35.75 39.84
C PHE A 435 -12.28 -36.49 41.03
N ARG A 436 -12.05 -37.78 41.14
CA ARG A 436 -12.48 -38.61 42.25
C ARG A 436 -11.28 -39.03 43.10
#